data_1a07015ada4be01706500b2fd27d5d60
#
_entry.id   1a07015ada4be01706500b2fd27d5d60
#
_cell.length_a   1.000
_cell.length_b   1.000
_cell.length_c   1.000
_cell.angle_alpha   90.00
_cell.angle_beta   90.00
_cell.angle_gamma   90.00
#
_symmetry.space_group_name_H-M   'P 1'
#
loop_
_entity.id
_entity.type
_entity.pdbx_description
1 polymer ?
#
loop_
_entity_poly.entity_id
_entity_poly.type
_entity_poly.pdbx_seq_one_letter_code
_entity_poly.pdbx_strand_id
1 'polypeptide(L)'
;MSLGDPRSALEWSPRRPTAPPANHVRLEHLRKLRGSEQVAAICYRLGKRGIEFLLVRTRGGRWTFPKGSAESGLSHAQAAALEAFEEAGVHGRIEEAAFARYVRVKNGGRRSPDIEVIMNAHLCEVTRLAKPEEDGRHPTWFSAEKAKRKLRQDRPADYGDDLAHIVDRAVARIQRLYRAEHTPKLGKRKAEIIEIDVSLERRSPRQ
;
A
#
# COMPACT_ATOMS: atom_id res chain seq x y z
N MET A 1 42.87 -64.19 -20.69
CA MET A 1 41.50 -64.22 -20.17
C MET A 1 41.49 -63.46 -18.85
N SER A 2 41.09 -62.26 -18.87
CA SER A 2 40.86 -61.45 -17.61
C SER A 2 39.57 -60.68 -17.81
N LEU A 3 38.61 -60.99 -16.96
CA LEU A 3 37.26 -60.50 -16.97
C LEU A 3 37.26 -59.08 -16.38
N GLY A 4 36.75 -58.13 -17.12
CA GLY A 4 36.55 -56.77 -16.68
C GLY A 4 35.45 -56.70 -15.65
N ASP A 5 35.66 -55.84 -14.67
CA ASP A 5 34.70 -55.48 -13.61
C ASP A 5 33.76 -54.38 -14.09
N PRO A 6 32.44 -54.55 -14.14
CA PRO A 6 31.49 -53.54 -14.49
C PRO A 6 30.86 -52.93 -13.24
N ARG A 7 31.54 -52.02 -12.57
CA ARG A 7 30.93 -51.20 -11.52
C ARG A 7 31.44 -49.75 -11.54
N SER A 8 31.06 -48.99 -12.54
CA SER A 8 31.03 -47.56 -12.40
C SER A 8 29.64 -47.17 -11.93
N ALA A 9 29.47 -47.16 -10.61
CA ALA A 9 28.31 -46.57 -9.97
C ALA A 9 28.30 -45.07 -10.28
N LEU A 10 27.32 -44.63 -11.05
CA LEU A 10 26.98 -43.24 -11.19
C LEU A 10 26.58 -42.70 -9.82
N GLU A 11 27.48 -41.97 -9.13
CA GLU A 11 27.16 -41.19 -7.96
C GLU A 11 26.15 -40.11 -8.36
N TRP A 12 24.87 -40.36 -8.10
CA TRP A 12 23.84 -39.38 -8.14
C TRP A 12 24.02 -38.47 -6.91
N SER A 13 24.69 -37.33 -7.12
CA SER A 13 24.77 -36.26 -6.13
C SER A 13 23.49 -35.45 -6.22
N PRO A 14 22.62 -35.44 -5.19
CA PRO A 14 21.45 -34.56 -5.18
C PRO A 14 21.94 -33.11 -5.13
N ARG A 15 21.74 -32.37 -6.23
CA ARG A 15 21.92 -30.92 -6.22
C ARG A 15 21.02 -30.38 -5.13
N ARG A 16 21.62 -29.77 -4.11
CA ARG A 16 20.89 -29.01 -3.11
C ARG A 16 20.05 -27.97 -3.85
N PRO A 17 18.74 -27.87 -3.57
CA PRO A 17 17.94 -26.78 -4.13
C PRO A 17 18.61 -25.48 -3.70
N THR A 18 18.99 -24.66 -4.66
CA THR A 18 19.39 -23.27 -4.42
C THR A 18 18.19 -22.60 -3.78
N ALA A 19 18.34 -22.19 -2.53
CA ALA A 19 17.33 -21.43 -1.83
C ALA A 19 16.91 -20.23 -2.71
N PRO A 20 15.61 -19.93 -2.81
CA PRO A 20 15.17 -18.72 -3.49
C PRO A 20 15.86 -17.52 -2.82
N PRO A 21 16.14 -16.44 -3.57
CA PRO A 21 16.72 -15.24 -3.00
C PRO A 21 15.83 -14.81 -1.85
N ALA A 22 16.36 -14.94 -0.66
CA ALA A 22 15.64 -14.63 0.56
C ALA A 22 15.57 -13.12 0.70
N ASN A 23 14.47 -12.53 0.30
CA ASN A 23 13.99 -11.27 0.87
C ASN A 23 13.52 -11.55 2.31
N HIS A 24 14.39 -12.17 3.11
CA HIS A 24 14.21 -12.31 4.53
C HIS A 24 14.60 -10.99 5.20
N VAL A 25 13.61 -10.12 5.36
CA VAL A 25 13.73 -9.02 6.33
C VAL A 25 13.98 -9.68 7.69
N ARG A 26 15.21 -9.57 8.22
CA ARG A 26 15.55 -10.13 9.54
C ARG A 26 14.65 -9.48 10.58
N LEU A 27 14.10 -10.28 11.51
CA LEU A 27 13.24 -9.79 12.61
C LEU A 27 13.85 -8.63 13.41
N GLU A 28 15.19 -8.54 13.47
CA GLU A 28 15.93 -7.44 14.07
C GLU A 28 15.76 -6.11 13.31
N HIS A 29 15.67 -6.15 11.98
CA HIS A 29 15.34 -4.99 11.16
C HIS A 29 13.89 -4.54 11.39
N LEU A 30 12.96 -5.49 11.55
CA LEU A 30 11.55 -5.17 11.86
C LEU A 30 11.40 -4.50 13.24
N ARG A 31 12.24 -4.85 14.22
CA ARG A 31 12.23 -4.19 15.54
C ARG A 31 12.76 -2.76 15.48
N LYS A 32 13.76 -2.47 14.64
CA LYS A 32 14.25 -1.10 14.39
C LYS A 32 13.26 -0.26 13.58
N LEU A 33 12.46 -0.90 12.73
CA LEU A 33 11.46 -0.24 11.88
C LEU A 33 10.14 0.07 12.62
N ARG A 34 9.91 -0.44 13.82
CA ARG A 34 8.70 -0.13 14.62
C ARG A 34 8.49 1.37 14.91
N GLY A 35 9.52 2.20 14.79
CA GLY A 35 9.43 3.66 14.88
C GLY A 35 9.22 4.38 13.55
N SER A 36 9.10 3.66 12.42
CA SER A 36 9.04 4.22 11.06
C SER A 36 7.90 3.65 10.20
N GLU A 37 6.89 3.05 10.81
CA GLU A 37 5.71 2.61 10.07
C GLU A 37 4.91 3.81 9.59
N GLN A 38 4.52 3.75 8.32
CA GLN A 38 3.64 4.72 7.69
C GLN A 38 2.42 4.01 7.09
N VAL A 39 1.40 4.78 6.84
CA VAL A 39 0.15 4.31 6.27
C VAL A 39 -0.13 5.03 4.95
N ALA A 40 -0.81 4.36 4.04
CA ALA A 40 -1.28 4.96 2.80
C ALA A 40 -2.74 4.55 2.53
N ALA A 41 -3.56 5.52 2.17
CA ALA A 41 -4.92 5.28 1.72
C ALA A 41 -4.92 5.14 0.18
N ILE A 42 -5.31 3.98 -0.31
CA ILE A 42 -5.48 3.73 -1.73
C ILE A 42 -6.93 4.04 -2.08
N CYS A 43 -7.18 5.34 -2.26
CA CYS A 43 -8.51 5.89 -2.48
C CYS A 43 -8.99 5.59 -3.90
N TYR A 44 -10.19 5.02 -4.02
CA TYR A 44 -10.79 4.68 -5.31
C TYR A 44 -12.28 5.03 -5.36
N ARG A 45 -12.79 5.12 -6.58
CA ARG A 45 -14.21 5.15 -6.90
C ARG A 45 -14.51 4.33 -8.15
N LEU A 46 -15.77 3.94 -8.30
CA LEU A 46 -16.25 3.33 -9.54
C LEU A 46 -16.77 4.46 -10.46
N GLY A 47 -15.97 4.84 -11.44
CA GLY A 47 -16.36 5.83 -12.45
C GLY A 47 -17.07 5.20 -13.64
N LYS A 48 -17.59 6.02 -14.55
CA LYS A 48 -18.30 5.55 -15.77
C LYS A 48 -17.44 4.65 -16.67
N ARG A 49 -16.11 4.77 -16.61
CA ARG A 49 -15.15 4.03 -17.44
C ARG A 49 -14.35 2.99 -16.65
N GLY A 50 -14.77 2.63 -15.45
CA GLY A 50 -14.11 1.67 -14.57
C GLY A 50 -13.55 2.28 -13.29
N ILE A 51 -12.61 1.58 -12.68
CA ILE A 51 -12.00 1.98 -11.42
C ILE A 51 -11.09 3.20 -11.64
N GLU A 52 -11.31 4.24 -10.85
CA GLU A 52 -10.45 5.42 -10.79
C GLU A 52 -9.79 5.54 -9.42
N PHE A 53 -8.53 5.96 -9.39
CA PHE A 53 -7.73 6.17 -8.20
C PHE A 53 -7.47 7.64 -7.96
N LEU A 54 -7.57 8.09 -6.71
CA LEU A 54 -7.24 9.43 -6.28
C LEU A 54 -5.75 9.50 -5.92
N LEU A 55 -5.04 10.42 -6.55
CA LEU A 55 -3.67 10.74 -6.18
C LEU A 55 -3.57 12.19 -5.77
N VAL A 56 -2.58 12.49 -4.93
CA VAL A 56 -2.25 13.83 -4.46
C VAL A 56 -0.83 14.20 -4.87
N ARG A 57 -0.51 15.49 -4.84
CA ARG A 57 0.85 15.97 -5.07
C ARG A 57 1.65 16.05 -3.77
N THR A 58 2.89 15.61 -3.81
CA THR A 58 3.87 15.94 -2.77
C THR A 58 4.31 17.40 -2.91
N ARG A 59 4.93 17.98 -1.88
CA ARG A 59 5.57 19.32 -1.97
C ARG A 59 6.57 19.42 -3.13
N GLY A 60 7.22 18.33 -3.51
CA GLY A 60 8.11 18.25 -4.68
C GLY A 60 7.39 18.01 -6.01
N GLY A 61 6.06 18.13 -6.08
CA GLY A 61 5.25 18.04 -7.30
C GLY A 61 4.99 16.63 -7.82
N ARG A 62 5.54 15.58 -7.20
CA ARG A 62 5.32 14.18 -7.61
C ARG A 62 3.95 13.67 -7.16
N TRP A 63 3.35 12.82 -7.98
CA TRP A 63 2.09 12.16 -7.62
C TRP A 63 2.32 11.03 -6.61
N THR A 64 1.42 10.89 -5.65
CA THR A 64 1.48 9.82 -4.63
C THR A 64 0.07 9.51 -4.12
N PHE A 65 -0.08 8.39 -3.40
CA PHE A 65 -1.27 8.17 -2.58
C PHE A 65 -1.26 9.10 -1.36
N PRO A 66 -2.42 9.50 -0.81
CA PRO A 66 -2.51 10.10 0.52
C PRO A 66 -1.84 9.20 1.55
N LYS A 67 -0.97 9.74 2.38
CA LYS A 67 -0.14 8.93 3.28
C LYS A 67 0.54 9.74 4.35
N GLY A 68 0.78 9.13 5.48
CA GLY A 68 1.54 9.73 6.56
C GLY A 68 2.01 8.75 7.61
N SER A 69 2.23 9.23 8.80
CA SER A 69 2.72 8.41 9.91
C SER A 69 1.60 7.58 10.54
N ALA A 70 1.94 6.39 11.03
CA ALA A 70 1.04 5.68 11.93
C ALA A 70 1.02 6.42 13.27
N GLU A 71 -0.12 7.01 13.61
CA GLU A 71 -0.28 7.79 14.82
C GLU A 71 -0.54 6.92 16.04
N SER A 72 0.02 7.34 17.18
CA SER A 72 -0.23 6.65 18.45
C SER A 72 -1.70 6.78 18.85
N GLY A 73 -2.34 5.67 19.20
CA GLY A 73 -3.75 5.62 19.60
C GLY A 73 -4.73 5.41 18.46
N LEU A 74 -4.28 5.44 17.20
CA LEU A 74 -5.09 5.09 16.04
C LEU A 74 -4.70 3.72 15.48
N SER A 75 -5.66 2.98 14.92
CA SER A 75 -5.32 1.85 14.06
C SER A 75 -4.66 2.35 12.76
N HIS A 76 -3.94 1.48 12.04
CA HIS A 76 -3.35 1.86 10.75
C HIS A 76 -4.39 2.34 9.73
N ALA A 77 -5.57 1.72 9.73
CA ALA A 77 -6.68 2.14 8.88
C ALA A 77 -7.21 3.52 9.28
N GLN A 78 -7.37 3.80 10.58
CA GLN A 78 -7.78 5.10 11.07
C GLN A 78 -6.76 6.19 10.71
N ALA A 79 -5.47 5.94 10.91
CA ALA A 79 -4.42 6.87 10.49
C ALA A 79 -4.41 7.10 8.96
N ALA A 80 -4.59 6.04 8.15
CA ALA A 80 -4.70 6.18 6.70
C ALA A 80 -5.95 6.97 6.28
N ALA A 81 -7.07 6.80 7.00
CA ALA A 81 -8.29 7.55 6.77
C ALA A 81 -8.10 9.05 7.08
N LEU A 82 -7.41 9.37 8.17
CA LEU A 82 -7.08 10.73 8.56
C LEU A 82 -6.21 11.40 7.49
N GLU A 83 -5.15 10.75 7.05
CA GLU A 83 -4.30 11.26 5.96
C GLU A 83 -5.07 11.49 4.64
N ALA A 84 -6.01 10.58 4.31
CA ALA A 84 -6.86 10.76 3.14
C ALA A 84 -7.79 11.97 3.27
N PHE A 85 -8.27 12.24 4.46
CA PHE A 85 -9.08 13.41 4.75
C PHE A 85 -8.25 14.70 4.68
N GLU A 86 -7.13 14.77 5.37
CA GLU A 86 -6.27 15.96 5.44
C GLU A 86 -5.65 16.31 4.08
N GLU A 87 -5.06 15.32 3.39
CA GLU A 87 -4.39 15.53 2.11
C GLU A 87 -5.34 15.63 0.90
N ALA A 88 -6.53 15.02 0.97
CA ALA A 88 -7.41 14.90 -0.20
C ALA A 88 -8.89 15.22 0.06
N GLY A 89 -9.30 15.54 1.29
CA GLY A 89 -10.70 15.80 1.63
C GLY A 89 -11.61 14.58 1.47
N VAL A 90 -11.06 13.38 1.63
CA VAL A 90 -11.79 12.13 1.40
C VAL A 90 -12.73 11.81 2.54
N HIS A 91 -13.99 11.54 2.19
CA HIS A 91 -14.94 10.82 3.03
C HIS A 91 -15.30 9.51 2.34
N GLY A 92 -15.39 8.41 3.10
CA GLY A 92 -15.63 7.12 2.50
C GLY A 92 -15.55 5.96 3.47
N ARG A 93 -15.22 4.78 2.95
CA ARG A 93 -15.10 3.52 3.70
C ARG A 93 -13.70 2.95 3.49
N ILE A 94 -12.99 2.68 4.57
CA ILE A 94 -11.64 2.10 4.53
C ILE A 94 -11.64 0.68 5.08
N GLU A 95 -10.90 -0.23 4.43
CA GLU A 95 -10.67 -1.57 4.97
C GLU A 95 -9.72 -1.52 6.16
N GLU A 96 -10.10 -2.16 7.30
CA GLU A 96 -9.25 -2.23 8.50
C GLU A 96 -7.94 -2.97 8.22
N ALA A 97 -8.00 -4.07 7.48
CA ALA A 97 -6.80 -4.82 7.13
C ALA A 97 -6.05 -4.17 5.95
N ALA A 98 -4.75 -3.95 6.11
CA ALA A 98 -3.90 -3.56 5.00
C ALA A 98 -3.91 -4.67 3.92
N PHE A 99 -4.28 -4.33 2.68
CA PHE A 99 -4.29 -5.29 1.57
C PHE A 99 -2.92 -5.47 0.93
N ALA A 100 -1.99 -4.54 1.19
CA ALA A 100 -0.63 -4.58 0.70
C ALA A 100 0.34 -3.86 1.65
N ARG A 101 1.62 -4.24 1.54
CA ARG A 101 2.73 -3.54 2.18
C ARG A 101 3.83 -3.32 1.16
N TYR A 102 4.52 -2.20 1.26
CA TYR A 102 5.68 -1.89 0.43
C TYR A 102 6.70 -1.07 1.23
N VAL A 103 7.94 -1.07 0.76
CA VAL A 103 9.03 -0.34 1.42
C VAL A 103 9.28 0.97 0.67
N ARG A 104 9.48 2.03 1.43
CA ARG A 104 9.91 3.32 0.92
C ARG A 104 11.24 3.69 1.56
N VAL A 105 12.23 4.00 0.75
CA VAL A 105 13.49 4.56 1.23
C VAL A 105 13.31 6.07 1.40
N LYS A 106 13.54 6.57 2.63
CA LYS A 106 13.69 8.00 2.91
C LYS A 106 15.18 8.32 2.94
N ASN A 107 15.61 9.19 2.04
CA ASN A 107 16.99 9.65 2.03
C ASN A 107 17.27 10.44 3.32
N GLY A 108 18.25 10.00 4.08
CA GLY A 108 18.65 10.62 5.34
C GLY A 108 19.39 11.95 5.17
N GLY A 109 19.70 12.37 3.92
CA GLY A 109 20.48 13.57 3.63
C GLY A 109 21.98 13.40 3.92
N ARG A 110 22.74 14.50 3.83
CA ARG A 110 24.22 14.46 3.93
C ARG A 110 24.78 13.94 5.25
N ARG A 111 23.99 13.85 6.32
CA ARG A 111 24.45 13.51 7.69
C ARG A 111 23.72 12.33 8.33
N SER A 112 22.78 11.71 7.62
CA SER A 112 22.00 10.59 8.18
C SER A 112 21.89 9.47 7.14
N PRO A 113 21.93 8.20 7.55
CA PRO A 113 21.72 7.08 6.64
C PRO A 113 20.31 7.10 6.07
N ASP A 114 20.15 6.47 4.92
CA ASP A 114 18.83 6.19 4.36
C ASP A 114 18.04 5.29 5.30
N ILE A 115 16.75 5.59 5.44
CA ILE A 115 15.84 4.85 6.33
C ILE A 115 14.78 4.16 5.48
N GLU A 116 14.69 2.85 5.66
CA GLU A 116 13.58 2.08 5.11
C GLU A 116 12.34 2.27 5.99
N VAL A 117 11.24 2.61 5.35
CA VAL A 117 9.94 2.82 5.99
C VAL A 117 8.95 1.82 5.42
N ILE A 118 8.31 1.04 6.28
CA ILE A 118 7.23 0.13 5.88
C ILE A 118 5.94 0.95 5.70
N MET A 119 5.36 0.85 4.52
CA MET A 119 4.08 1.46 4.17
C MET A 119 2.98 0.40 4.23
N ASN A 120 1.98 0.59 5.10
CA ASN A 120 0.78 -0.24 5.15
C ASN A 120 -0.30 0.41 4.27
N ALA A 121 -0.70 -0.27 3.20
CA ALA A 121 -1.67 0.24 2.23
C ALA A 121 -3.07 -0.28 2.54
N HIS A 122 -4.00 0.64 2.79
CA HIS A 122 -5.41 0.36 3.07
C HIS A 122 -6.28 0.79 1.89
N LEU A 123 -7.22 -0.06 1.49
CA LEU A 123 -8.15 0.25 0.42
C LEU A 123 -9.27 1.16 0.95
N CYS A 124 -9.52 2.28 0.27
CA CYS A 124 -10.50 3.28 0.68
C CYS A 124 -11.48 3.59 -0.47
N GLU A 125 -12.73 3.21 -0.32
CA GLU A 125 -13.80 3.60 -1.24
C GLU A 125 -14.29 5.01 -0.91
N VAL A 126 -14.14 5.93 -1.86
CA VAL A 126 -14.52 7.33 -1.68
C VAL A 126 -15.99 7.53 -2.01
N THR A 127 -16.75 8.02 -1.05
CA THR A 127 -18.17 8.36 -1.23
C THR A 127 -18.38 9.85 -1.51
N ARG A 128 -17.51 10.71 -0.96
CA ARG A 128 -17.59 12.16 -1.13
C ARG A 128 -16.20 12.79 -1.00
N LEU A 129 -15.97 13.90 -1.68
CA LEU A 129 -14.80 14.77 -1.47
C LEU A 129 -15.24 16.10 -0.86
N ALA A 130 -14.51 16.55 0.14
CA ALA A 130 -14.52 17.91 0.68
C ALA A 130 -13.28 18.68 0.23
N LYS A 131 -13.14 19.92 0.65
CA LYS A 131 -11.90 20.67 0.49
C LYS A 131 -10.81 19.99 1.37
N PRO A 132 -9.60 19.68 0.84
CA PRO A 132 -8.49 19.23 1.66
C PRO A 132 -8.14 20.24 2.75
N GLU A 133 -7.68 19.77 3.91
CA GLU A 133 -7.13 20.63 4.96
C GLU A 133 -5.73 21.11 4.60
N GLU A 134 -4.93 20.25 3.94
CA GLU A 134 -3.60 20.62 3.46
C GLU A 134 -3.64 21.29 2.08
N ASP A 135 -3.07 22.49 2.00
CA ASP A 135 -2.95 23.22 0.74
C ASP A 135 -1.91 22.59 -0.21
N GLY A 136 -2.10 22.81 -1.52
CA GLY A 136 -1.13 22.39 -2.56
C GLY A 136 -1.11 20.91 -2.88
N ARG A 137 -2.01 20.09 -2.33
CA ARG A 137 -2.09 18.64 -2.57
C ARG A 137 -2.72 18.28 -3.91
N HIS A 138 -3.61 19.10 -4.45
CA HIS A 138 -4.26 18.93 -5.76
C HIS A 138 -4.82 17.52 -6.02
N PRO A 139 -5.75 17.01 -5.20
CA PRO A 139 -6.31 15.67 -5.36
C PRO A 139 -6.93 15.52 -6.75
N THR A 140 -6.52 14.47 -7.47
CA THR A 140 -6.92 14.27 -8.87
C THR A 140 -7.20 12.79 -9.15
N TRP A 141 -8.31 12.55 -9.86
CA TRP A 141 -8.72 11.21 -10.27
C TRP A 141 -8.00 10.75 -11.54
N PHE A 142 -7.55 9.51 -11.54
CA PHE A 142 -6.90 8.86 -12.66
C PHE A 142 -7.45 7.45 -12.86
N SER A 143 -7.63 7.02 -14.13
CA SER A 143 -7.80 5.60 -14.42
C SER A 143 -6.60 4.80 -13.91
N ALA A 144 -6.75 3.49 -13.67
CA ALA A 144 -5.69 2.63 -13.15
C ALA A 144 -4.38 2.77 -13.96
N GLU A 145 -4.44 2.71 -15.29
CA GLU A 145 -3.26 2.83 -16.15
C GLU A 145 -2.61 4.22 -16.07
N LYS A 146 -3.42 5.28 -15.99
CA LYS A 146 -2.88 6.65 -15.85
C LYS A 146 -2.28 6.85 -14.46
N ALA A 147 -2.88 6.30 -13.40
CA ALA A 147 -2.34 6.33 -12.05
C ALA A 147 -0.96 5.65 -11.99
N LYS A 148 -0.82 4.44 -12.54
CA LYS A 148 0.47 3.73 -12.63
C LYS A 148 1.54 4.57 -13.33
N ARG A 149 1.23 5.18 -14.48
CA ARG A 149 2.18 6.05 -15.18
C ARG A 149 2.57 7.28 -14.33
N LYS A 150 1.61 7.90 -13.66
CA LYS A 150 1.86 9.05 -12.77
C LYS A 150 2.70 8.69 -11.56
N LEU A 151 2.49 7.51 -11.01
CA LEU A 151 3.25 7.00 -9.87
C LEU A 151 4.70 6.63 -10.23
N ARG A 152 5.00 6.26 -11.47
CA ARG A 152 6.36 6.02 -11.97
C ARG A 152 7.14 7.29 -12.27
N GLN A 153 6.44 8.39 -12.53
CA GLN A 153 7.04 9.63 -13.00
C GLN A 153 7.99 10.23 -11.93
N ASP A 154 9.19 10.62 -12.35
CA ASP A 154 10.20 11.31 -11.53
C ASP A 154 10.66 10.53 -10.28
N ARG A 155 10.81 9.19 -10.42
CA ARG A 155 11.23 8.27 -9.36
C ARG A 155 12.23 7.24 -9.87
N PRO A 156 13.03 6.61 -8.95
CA PRO A 156 13.71 5.36 -9.26
C PRO A 156 12.72 4.30 -9.78
N ALA A 157 13.15 3.53 -10.79
CA ALA A 157 12.26 2.62 -11.52
C ALA A 157 11.63 1.58 -10.60
N ASP A 158 12.43 0.95 -9.72
CA ASP A 158 12.02 -0.03 -8.73
C ASP A 158 10.90 0.48 -7.82
N TYR A 159 11.08 1.66 -7.23
CA TYR A 159 10.06 2.26 -6.37
C TYR A 159 8.80 2.70 -7.16
N GLY A 160 8.96 3.17 -8.39
CA GLY A 160 7.85 3.49 -9.26
C GLY A 160 7.03 2.26 -9.64
N ASP A 161 7.70 1.13 -9.85
CA ASP A 161 7.08 -0.15 -10.17
C ASP A 161 6.37 -0.74 -8.95
N ASP A 162 6.93 -0.65 -7.76
CA ASP A 162 6.26 -1.04 -6.52
C ASP A 162 4.92 -0.31 -6.35
N LEU A 163 4.90 1.01 -6.54
CA LEU A 163 3.66 1.79 -6.46
C LEU A 163 2.65 1.42 -7.55
N ALA A 164 3.12 1.08 -8.75
CA ALA A 164 2.25 0.60 -9.81
C ALA A 164 1.66 -0.78 -9.48
N HIS A 165 2.43 -1.68 -8.90
CA HIS A 165 1.95 -2.97 -8.42
C HIS A 165 0.90 -2.82 -7.30
N ILE A 166 0.99 -1.79 -6.45
CA ILE A 166 -0.07 -1.49 -5.48
C ILE A 166 -1.39 -1.18 -6.20
N VAL A 167 -1.37 -0.42 -7.31
CA VAL A 167 -2.58 -0.18 -8.11
C VAL A 167 -3.15 -1.48 -8.67
N ASP A 168 -2.31 -2.35 -9.24
CA ASP A 168 -2.77 -3.63 -9.80
C ASP A 168 -3.39 -4.54 -8.72
N ARG A 169 -2.77 -4.60 -7.53
CA ARG A 169 -3.31 -5.34 -6.38
C ARG A 169 -4.63 -4.75 -5.89
N ALA A 170 -4.74 -3.42 -5.88
CA ALA A 170 -5.98 -2.73 -5.52
C ALA A 170 -7.10 -3.05 -6.51
N VAL A 171 -6.84 -2.99 -7.83
CA VAL A 171 -7.82 -3.39 -8.87
C VAL A 171 -8.29 -4.82 -8.63
N ALA A 172 -7.37 -5.77 -8.44
CA ALA A 172 -7.72 -7.16 -8.18
C ALA A 172 -8.54 -7.33 -6.88
N ARG A 173 -8.24 -6.56 -5.84
CA ARG A 173 -9.00 -6.57 -4.56
C ARG A 173 -10.40 -6.02 -4.76
N ILE A 174 -10.55 -4.86 -5.40
CA ILE A 174 -11.84 -4.23 -5.70
C ILE A 174 -12.73 -5.17 -6.52
N GLN A 175 -12.18 -5.79 -7.57
CA GLN A 175 -12.93 -6.74 -8.39
C GLN A 175 -13.43 -7.95 -7.60
N ARG A 176 -12.62 -8.45 -6.63
CA ARG A 176 -13.05 -9.54 -5.75
C ARG A 176 -14.18 -9.12 -4.81
N LEU A 177 -14.09 -7.93 -4.21
CA LEU A 177 -15.12 -7.38 -3.34
C LEU A 177 -16.43 -7.23 -4.11
N TYR A 178 -16.37 -6.63 -5.30
CA TYR A 178 -17.54 -6.42 -6.15
C TYR A 178 -18.21 -7.72 -6.57
N ARG A 179 -17.43 -8.74 -6.94
CA ARG A 179 -17.98 -10.08 -7.24
C ARG A 179 -18.62 -10.73 -6.02
N ALA A 180 -18.01 -10.59 -4.83
CA ALA A 180 -18.54 -11.17 -3.59
C ALA A 180 -19.89 -10.54 -3.18
N GLU A 181 -20.10 -9.25 -3.44
CA GLU A 181 -21.35 -8.54 -3.18
C GLU A 181 -22.48 -8.94 -4.13
N HIS A 182 -22.14 -9.28 -5.38
CA HIS A 182 -23.09 -9.63 -6.43
C HIS A 182 -23.31 -11.14 -6.63
N THR A 183 -22.60 -11.98 -5.85
CA THR A 183 -22.82 -13.45 -5.87
C THR A 183 -23.75 -13.83 -4.72
N PRO A 184 -24.84 -14.60 -4.95
CA PRO A 184 -25.71 -15.06 -3.88
C PRO A 184 -24.93 -15.81 -2.81
N LYS A 185 -25.15 -15.45 -1.54
CA LYS A 185 -24.33 -15.83 -0.39
C LYS A 185 -24.36 -17.33 -0.12
N LEU A 186 -23.19 -17.96 -0.20
CA LEU A 186 -22.86 -19.10 0.64
C LEU A 186 -21.81 -18.60 1.64
N GLY A 187 -22.20 -18.44 2.89
CA GLY A 187 -21.47 -18.01 4.08
C GLY A 187 -20.02 -17.56 3.95
N LYS A 188 -19.75 -16.27 3.81
CA LYS A 188 -18.38 -15.70 3.90
C LYS A 188 -18.33 -14.51 4.86
N ARG A 189 -17.26 -14.47 5.68
CA ARG A 189 -16.96 -13.36 6.61
C ARG A 189 -16.94 -12.03 5.85
N LYS A 190 -17.70 -11.05 6.31
CA LYS A 190 -17.62 -9.65 5.84
C LYS A 190 -16.21 -9.11 6.14
N ALA A 191 -15.62 -8.40 5.19
CA ALA A 191 -14.45 -7.58 5.50
C ALA A 191 -14.87 -6.52 6.53
N GLU A 192 -14.02 -6.32 7.53
CA GLU A 192 -14.25 -5.28 8.54
C GLU A 192 -13.97 -3.92 7.88
N ILE A 193 -15.00 -3.09 7.82
CA ILE A 193 -14.99 -1.79 7.14
C ILE A 193 -15.26 -0.72 8.19
N ILE A 194 -14.42 0.31 8.23
CA ILE A 194 -14.62 1.50 9.06
C ILE A 194 -15.20 2.61 8.18
N GLU A 195 -16.33 3.18 8.61
CA GLU A 195 -16.85 4.39 7.98
C GLU A 195 -16.01 5.58 8.41
N ILE A 196 -15.56 6.35 7.45
CA ILE A 196 -14.87 7.61 7.67
C ILE A 196 -15.97 8.69 7.71
N ASP A 197 -16.57 8.89 8.86
CA ASP A 197 -17.35 10.09 9.16
C ASP A 197 -16.55 10.94 10.14
N VAL A 198 -15.84 11.91 9.63
CA VAL A 198 -15.11 12.89 10.44
C VAL A 198 -16.07 14.00 10.83
N SER A 199 -17.09 13.67 11.60
CA SER A 199 -17.80 14.63 12.45
C SER A 199 -16.92 14.88 13.67
N LEU A 200 -15.76 15.49 13.48
CA LEU A 200 -14.94 15.97 14.57
C LEU A 200 -15.71 17.11 15.26
N GLU A 201 -16.36 16.79 16.37
CA GLU A 201 -16.70 17.79 17.37
C GLU A 201 -15.40 18.53 17.74
N ARG A 202 -15.29 19.75 17.26
CA ARG A 202 -14.28 20.72 17.72
C ARG A 202 -14.51 20.89 19.21
N ARG A 203 -13.79 20.17 20.04
CA ARG A 203 -13.66 20.51 21.46
C ARG A 203 -12.91 21.83 21.50
N SER A 204 -13.65 22.92 21.67
CA SER A 204 -13.10 24.23 22.02
C SER A 204 -12.18 24.06 23.23
N PRO A 205 -11.00 24.68 23.24
CA PRO A 205 -10.19 24.74 24.45
C PRO A 205 -10.97 25.49 25.51
N ARG A 206 -11.19 24.85 26.64
CA ARG A 206 -11.71 25.57 27.84
C ARG A 206 -10.64 26.55 28.27
N GLN A 207 -11.08 27.79 28.38
CA GLN A 207 -10.36 28.89 29.03
C GLN A 207 -9.97 28.56 30.46
#